data_4e506fe3302afae1b090dacb52952a54
#
_entry.id   4e506fe3302afae1b090dacb52952a54
#
_cell.length_a   1.000
_cell.length_b   1.000
_cell.length_c   1.000
_cell.angle_alpha   90.00
_cell.angle_beta   90.00
_cell.angle_gamma   90.00
#
_symmetry.space_group_name_H-M   'P 1'
#
loop_
_entity.id
_entity.type
_entity.pdbx_description
1 polymer ?
#
loop_
_entity_poly.entity_id
_entity_poly.type
_entity_poly.pdbx_seq_one_letter_code
_entity_poly.pdbx_strand_id
1 'polypeptide(L)'
;MSSLWAVADPHVAAQIEEAHQAAVQDALHFIERYALFSRQGRNGVRQVNVTGLVAAAFTHRDSRAGDPDLHTHVAVANKVQTFDGRWLSIDGRVLFKATVAASETYNTALEHHLHDRLGIRFTERVDGDPRLRPIREIVGVDPALNRRWSARRASIETRRGELATQFQRDHGRPPTPVEMLHLAQQATLETRDAKHEPRTLTEQRIAWHNEAAQVLGGRQAVHAMVHTALHPSHTLSPIIDAAWVAAAADRVLTALEEHRSTWQIWHVRAEAQRQIRAANLTTDKVDQLVDLLVAEVLNTRSIPLTPPDDTIVEPVPLRRADGSSVYTVAGADLFTSTRILEAERRLVATAGRTDGRTVDAVAADLALLEAVANGMALDAGQAGLVRSMATSGARLQLAIAPAGGARPQHYAPSPRRGWRAAGEYLRWPRPPPRPHSFANTLGRPPTHSPNSPGPSNTKTPNCPTGSTALAG
;
A
#
# COMPACT_ATOMS: atom_id res chain seq x y z
N MET A 1 11.17 -8.73 -13.78
CA MET A 1 12.48 -9.25 -13.38
C MET A 1 12.55 -10.77 -13.50
N SER A 2 11.76 -11.54 -12.73
CA SER A 2 11.84 -13.00 -12.67
C SER A 2 11.71 -13.70 -14.03
N SER A 3 10.87 -13.18 -14.93
CA SER A 3 10.70 -13.72 -16.28
C SER A 3 11.98 -13.61 -17.13
N LEU A 4 12.69 -12.48 -17.06
CA LEU A 4 13.98 -12.32 -17.75
C LEU A 4 15.05 -13.22 -17.11
N TRP A 5 15.15 -13.21 -15.79
CA TRP A 5 16.09 -14.05 -15.03
C TRP A 5 15.96 -15.54 -15.37
N ALA A 6 14.74 -16.04 -15.53
CA ALA A 6 14.47 -17.46 -15.79
C ALA A 6 15.02 -17.93 -17.15
N VAL A 7 15.05 -17.06 -18.15
CA VAL A 7 15.42 -17.40 -19.53
C VAL A 7 16.70 -16.73 -20.05
N ALA A 8 17.34 -15.89 -19.24
CA ALA A 8 18.63 -15.30 -19.58
C ALA A 8 19.75 -16.34 -19.44
N ASP A 9 20.89 -16.08 -20.09
CA ASP A 9 22.08 -16.92 -19.88
C ASP A 9 22.58 -16.84 -18.42
N PRO A 10 23.43 -17.80 -17.98
CA PRO A 10 23.86 -17.87 -16.59
C PRO A 10 24.56 -16.61 -16.07
N HIS A 11 25.29 -15.89 -16.94
CA HIS A 11 26.01 -14.68 -16.53
C HIS A 11 25.03 -13.53 -16.25
N VAL A 12 24.10 -13.27 -17.18
CA VAL A 12 23.04 -12.26 -17.02
C VAL A 12 22.14 -12.60 -15.82
N ALA A 13 21.79 -13.90 -15.65
CA ALA A 13 20.99 -14.32 -14.53
C ALA A 13 21.68 -14.05 -13.18
N ALA A 14 22.99 -14.29 -13.08
CA ALA A 14 23.78 -13.98 -11.89
C ALA A 14 23.76 -12.47 -11.60
N GLN A 15 23.92 -11.63 -12.60
CA GLN A 15 23.83 -10.17 -12.42
C GLN A 15 22.45 -9.68 -11.98
N ILE A 16 21.36 -10.34 -12.44
CA ILE A 16 20.00 -10.05 -11.95
C ILE A 16 19.86 -10.47 -10.48
N GLU A 17 20.41 -11.60 -10.06
CA GLU A 17 20.41 -12.06 -8.67
C GLU A 17 21.19 -11.08 -7.77
N GLU A 18 22.37 -10.64 -8.22
CA GLU A 18 23.18 -9.64 -7.49
C GLU A 18 22.44 -8.30 -7.37
N ALA A 19 21.78 -7.82 -8.44
CA ALA A 19 20.96 -6.61 -8.41
C ALA A 19 19.80 -6.73 -7.42
N HIS A 20 19.13 -7.89 -7.41
CA HIS A 20 18.09 -8.19 -6.43
C HIS A 20 18.61 -8.18 -5.00
N GLN A 21 19.74 -8.84 -4.73
CA GLN A 21 20.35 -8.87 -3.41
C GLN A 21 20.78 -7.49 -2.93
N ALA A 22 21.38 -6.68 -3.82
CA ALA A 22 21.75 -5.30 -3.52
C ALA A 22 20.50 -4.46 -3.15
N ALA A 23 19.42 -4.56 -3.90
CA ALA A 23 18.17 -3.86 -3.61
C ALA A 23 17.53 -4.30 -2.28
N VAL A 24 17.66 -5.57 -1.89
CA VAL A 24 17.23 -6.06 -0.57
C VAL A 24 18.07 -5.40 0.53
N GLN A 25 19.38 -5.29 0.35
CA GLN A 25 20.25 -4.60 1.32
C GLN A 25 19.90 -3.12 1.44
N ASP A 26 19.66 -2.42 0.33
CA ASP A 26 19.26 -1.01 0.35
C ASP A 26 17.95 -0.80 1.12
N ALA A 27 16.97 -1.69 0.93
CA ALA A 27 15.71 -1.63 1.67
C ALA A 27 15.90 -1.91 3.17
N LEU A 28 16.77 -2.84 3.56
CA LEU A 28 17.12 -3.10 4.96
C LEU A 28 17.87 -1.92 5.57
N HIS A 29 18.81 -1.35 4.84
CA HIS A 29 19.53 -0.15 5.28
C HIS A 29 18.59 1.06 5.47
N PHE A 30 17.62 1.23 4.57
CA PHE A 30 16.56 2.22 4.76
C PHE A 30 15.80 1.99 6.08
N ILE A 31 15.42 0.74 6.37
CA ILE A 31 14.71 0.41 7.63
C ILE A 31 15.59 0.74 8.84
N GLU A 32 16.85 0.35 8.83
CA GLU A 32 17.78 0.61 9.92
C GLU A 32 17.97 2.11 10.17
N ARG A 33 18.13 2.88 9.10
CA ARG A 33 18.41 4.32 9.18
C ARG A 33 17.20 5.13 9.64
N TYR A 34 15.99 4.78 9.20
CA TYR A 34 14.83 5.67 9.34
C TYR A 34 13.69 5.09 10.20
N ALA A 35 13.57 3.78 10.32
CA ALA A 35 12.40 3.13 10.89
C ALA A 35 12.69 2.15 12.03
N LEU A 36 13.96 1.95 12.38
CA LEU A 36 14.37 1.00 13.39
C LEU A 36 14.58 1.68 14.74
N PHE A 37 13.64 1.45 15.65
CA PHE A 37 13.66 1.99 17.00
C PHE A 37 13.22 0.94 18.00
N SER A 38 13.51 1.20 19.28
CA SER A 38 12.94 0.47 20.40
C SER A 38 12.30 1.42 21.40
N ARG A 39 11.63 0.86 22.41
CA ARG A 39 10.98 1.65 23.45
C ARG A 39 11.48 1.29 24.84
N GLN A 40 11.68 2.34 25.65
CA GLN A 40 12.16 2.25 27.02
C GLN A 40 11.24 3.00 28.00
N GLY A 41 11.43 2.71 29.29
CA GLY A 41 10.70 3.34 30.38
C GLY A 41 9.32 2.73 30.63
N ARG A 42 8.62 3.24 31.66
CA ARG A 42 7.28 2.78 31.99
C ARG A 42 6.34 2.99 30.79
N ASN A 43 5.64 1.94 30.38
CA ASN A 43 4.75 1.92 29.20
C ASN A 43 5.45 2.24 27.88
N GLY A 44 6.79 2.10 27.80
CA GLY A 44 7.53 2.39 26.57
C GLY A 44 7.44 3.85 26.13
N VAL A 45 7.43 4.79 27.07
CA VAL A 45 7.21 6.21 26.80
C VAL A 45 8.33 6.83 25.94
N ARG A 46 9.56 6.36 26.09
CA ARG A 46 10.72 6.86 25.34
C ARG A 46 11.01 5.99 24.12
N GLN A 47 11.09 6.57 22.97
CA GLN A 47 11.60 5.94 21.76
C GLN A 47 13.11 6.18 21.64
N VAL A 48 13.88 5.12 21.45
CA VAL A 48 15.34 5.17 21.47
C VAL A 48 15.94 4.55 20.21
N ASN A 49 17.09 5.05 19.80
CA ASN A 49 17.91 4.47 18.72
C ASN A 49 18.49 3.12 19.14
N VAL A 50 18.78 2.30 18.16
CA VAL A 50 19.35 0.95 18.30
C VAL A 50 20.50 0.73 17.33
N THR A 51 21.30 -0.31 17.54
CA THR A 51 22.54 -0.55 16.80
C THR A 51 22.32 -1.10 15.38
N GLY A 52 21.22 -1.84 15.14
CA GLY A 52 20.94 -2.44 13.84
C GLY A 52 19.97 -3.62 13.93
N LEU A 53 19.69 -4.23 12.79
CA LEU A 53 18.84 -5.43 12.66
C LEU A 53 19.66 -6.71 12.89
N VAL A 54 18.99 -7.71 13.47
CA VAL A 54 19.41 -9.11 13.41
C VAL A 54 18.44 -9.83 12.48
N ALA A 55 18.92 -10.24 11.31
CA ALA A 55 18.07 -10.81 10.28
C ALA A 55 18.76 -11.95 9.54
N ALA A 56 17.98 -12.89 9.01
CA ALA A 56 18.41 -13.94 8.10
C ALA A 56 17.63 -13.83 6.79
N ALA A 57 18.33 -13.91 5.67
CA ALA A 57 17.75 -13.80 4.33
C ALA A 57 17.69 -15.20 3.67
N PHE A 58 16.54 -15.53 3.08
CA PHE A 58 16.29 -16.80 2.40
C PHE A 58 15.77 -16.49 0.99
N THR A 59 16.59 -16.69 -0.02
CA THR A 59 16.24 -16.44 -1.42
C THR A 59 15.52 -17.66 -2.00
N HIS A 60 14.37 -17.41 -2.59
CA HIS A 60 13.54 -18.39 -3.30
C HIS A 60 13.50 -18.06 -4.79
N ARG A 61 13.31 -19.09 -5.61
CA ARG A 61 13.42 -19.00 -7.07
C ARG A 61 12.11 -19.19 -7.79
N ASP A 62 11.13 -19.84 -7.16
CA ASP A 62 9.86 -20.18 -7.78
C ASP A 62 8.68 -19.94 -6.83
N SER A 63 7.52 -19.77 -7.43
CA SER A 63 6.24 -19.76 -6.73
C SER A 63 5.80 -21.19 -6.40
N ARG A 64 4.73 -21.34 -5.61
CA ARG A 64 4.13 -22.67 -5.37
C ARG A 64 3.55 -23.32 -6.62
N ALA A 65 3.23 -22.54 -7.64
CA ALA A 65 2.79 -23.03 -8.95
C ALA A 65 3.96 -23.46 -9.85
N GLY A 66 5.21 -23.26 -9.39
CA GLY A 66 6.41 -23.56 -10.16
C GLY A 66 6.80 -22.48 -11.15
N ASP A 67 6.09 -21.34 -11.18
CA ASP A 67 6.46 -20.16 -12.00
C ASP A 67 7.76 -19.55 -11.49
N PRO A 68 8.61 -18.97 -12.34
CA PRO A 68 9.81 -18.25 -11.91
C PRO A 68 9.41 -17.03 -11.06
N ASP A 69 9.90 -17.01 -9.82
CA ASP A 69 9.59 -15.97 -8.84
C ASP A 69 10.80 -15.76 -7.92
N LEU A 70 11.78 -15.02 -8.43
CA LEU A 70 12.98 -14.68 -7.66
C LEU A 70 12.62 -13.65 -6.59
N HIS A 71 12.63 -14.09 -5.34
CA HIS A 71 12.33 -13.27 -4.18
C HIS A 71 13.10 -13.71 -2.94
N THR A 72 13.23 -12.79 -1.96
CA THR A 72 13.94 -13.06 -0.71
C THR A 72 13.02 -12.81 0.48
N HIS A 73 12.86 -13.83 1.32
CA HIS A 73 12.28 -13.68 2.64
C HIS A 73 13.35 -13.25 3.63
N VAL A 74 13.13 -12.12 4.29
CA VAL A 74 14.02 -11.64 5.36
C VAL A 74 13.32 -11.86 6.70
N ALA A 75 13.78 -12.82 7.47
CA ALA A 75 13.31 -13.09 8.82
C ALA A 75 14.05 -12.19 9.80
N VAL A 76 13.35 -11.19 10.34
CA VAL A 76 13.91 -10.22 11.28
C VAL A 76 13.59 -10.64 12.70
N ALA A 77 14.60 -10.74 13.55
CA ALA A 77 14.43 -10.98 14.97
C ALA A 77 13.68 -9.78 15.61
N ASN A 78 12.64 -10.06 16.40
CA ASN A 78 11.99 -9.01 17.19
C ASN A 78 12.83 -8.65 18.44
N LYS A 79 14.12 -8.46 18.24
CA LYS A 79 15.11 -8.09 19.25
C LYS A 79 16.16 -7.20 18.62
N VAL A 80 16.41 -6.06 19.25
CA VAL A 80 17.44 -5.10 18.86
C VAL A 80 18.24 -4.65 20.08
N GLN A 81 19.50 -4.35 19.89
CA GLN A 81 20.36 -3.86 20.95
C GLN A 81 20.37 -2.33 20.97
N THR A 82 20.14 -1.75 22.12
CA THR A 82 20.30 -0.31 22.34
C THR A 82 21.77 0.05 22.56
N PHE A 83 22.15 1.30 22.39
CA PHE A 83 23.55 1.74 22.58
C PHE A 83 24.07 1.56 24.01
N ASP A 84 23.17 1.40 25.00
CA ASP A 84 23.52 1.04 26.38
C ASP A 84 23.60 -0.48 26.60
N GLY A 85 23.59 -1.29 25.52
CA GLY A 85 23.80 -2.73 25.53
C GLY A 85 22.57 -3.59 25.86
N ARG A 86 21.42 -3.00 26.13
CA ARG A 86 20.19 -3.76 26.45
C ARG A 86 19.51 -4.31 25.20
N TRP A 87 19.02 -5.52 25.29
CA TRP A 87 18.22 -6.16 24.24
C TRP A 87 16.73 -5.92 24.47
N LEU A 88 16.07 -5.24 23.55
CA LEU A 88 14.67 -4.85 23.60
C LEU A 88 13.93 -5.26 22.32
N SER A 89 12.60 -5.20 22.35
CA SER A 89 11.76 -5.45 21.17
C SER A 89 11.78 -4.24 20.23
N ILE A 90 11.62 -4.48 18.94
CA ILE A 90 11.45 -3.43 17.92
C ILE A 90 10.16 -2.64 18.19
N ASP A 91 10.19 -1.32 17.97
CA ASP A 91 8.98 -0.50 17.90
C ASP A 91 8.26 -0.76 16.55
N GLY A 92 7.45 -1.80 16.52
CA GLY A 92 6.72 -2.23 15.31
C GLY A 92 5.81 -1.15 14.72
N ARG A 93 5.39 -0.14 15.49
CA ARG A 93 4.51 0.92 14.99
C ARG A 93 5.17 1.79 13.93
N VAL A 94 6.44 2.13 14.12
CA VAL A 94 7.19 2.90 13.12
C VAL A 94 7.50 2.02 11.91
N LEU A 95 7.97 0.80 12.16
CA LEU A 95 8.27 -0.17 11.12
C LEU A 95 7.07 -0.39 10.18
N PHE A 96 5.86 -0.59 10.73
CA PHE A 96 4.65 -0.74 9.91
C PHE A 96 4.29 0.52 9.12
N LYS A 97 4.48 1.70 9.69
CA LYS A 97 4.24 2.96 8.96
C LYS A 97 5.21 3.14 7.79
N ALA A 98 6.45 2.71 7.94
CA ALA A 98 7.50 2.82 6.93
C ALA A 98 7.45 1.73 5.85
N THR A 99 6.61 0.69 5.99
CA THR A 99 6.60 -0.48 5.09
C THR A 99 6.47 -0.11 3.62
N VAL A 100 5.57 0.82 3.28
CA VAL A 100 5.39 1.25 1.88
C VAL A 100 6.63 1.98 1.37
N ALA A 101 7.22 2.86 2.18
CA ALA A 101 8.44 3.57 1.80
C ALA A 101 9.62 2.58 1.60
N ALA A 102 9.77 1.59 2.48
CA ALA A 102 10.78 0.53 2.32
C ALA A 102 10.57 -0.30 1.05
N SER A 103 9.32 -0.66 0.74
CA SER A 103 8.99 -1.37 -0.51
C SER A 103 9.33 -0.54 -1.75
N GLU A 104 9.05 0.76 -1.73
CA GLU A 104 9.39 1.64 -2.85
C GLU A 104 10.90 1.90 -2.96
N THR A 105 11.62 1.90 -1.83
CA THR A 105 13.08 1.94 -1.82
C THR A 105 13.65 0.70 -2.51
N TYR A 106 13.18 -0.51 -2.15
CA TYR A 106 13.56 -1.73 -2.85
C TYR A 106 13.30 -1.65 -4.35
N ASN A 107 12.10 -1.20 -4.75
CA ASN A 107 11.75 -1.12 -6.18
C ASN A 107 12.66 -0.15 -6.94
N THR A 108 12.98 1.01 -6.35
CA THR A 108 13.85 2.01 -6.96
C THR A 108 15.28 1.50 -7.07
N ALA A 109 15.79 0.90 -6.00
CA ALA A 109 17.12 0.31 -5.97
C ALA A 109 17.26 -0.83 -6.99
N LEU A 110 16.25 -1.71 -7.08
CA LEU A 110 16.24 -2.80 -8.06
C LEU A 110 16.29 -2.30 -9.50
N GLU A 111 15.47 -1.31 -9.86
CA GLU A 111 15.49 -0.72 -11.20
C GLU A 111 16.84 -0.05 -11.49
N HIS A 112 17.41 0.64 -10.51
CA HIS A 112 18.73 1.26 -10.61
C HIS A 112 19.83 0.23 -10.79
N HIS A 113 19.93 -0.78 -9.95
CA HIS A 113 20.97 -1.82 -10.05
C HIS A 113 20.88 -2.63 -11.34
N LEU A 114 19.66 -2.93 -11.82
CA LEU A 114 19.45 -3.60 -13.10
C LEU A 114 19.86 -2.72 -14.29
N HIS A 115 19.58 -1.42 -14.21
CA HIS A 115 20.01 -0.47 -15.23
C HIS A 115 21.53 -0.35 -15.25
N ASP A 116 22.17 -0.14 -14.11
CA ASP A 116 23.61 0.07 -13.99
C ASP A 116 24.41 -1.14 -14.48
N ARG A 117 24.00 -2.35 -14.10
CA ARG A 117 24.71 -3.60 -14.46
C ARG A 117 24.43 -4.10 -15.88
N LEU A 118 23.21 -3.94 -16.34
CA LEU A 118 22.70 -4.61 -17.55
C LEU A 118 22.07 -3.67 -18.58
N GLY A 119 22.02 -2.36 -18.31
CA GLY A 119 21.36 -1.39 -19.17
C GLY A 119 19.83 -1.55 -19.27
N ILE A 120 19.23 -2.40 -18.43
CA ILE A 120 17.80 -2.69 -18.44
C ILE A 120 17.00 -1.43 -18.15
N ARG A 121 15.88 -1.26 -18.85
CA ARG A 121 14.94 -0.15 -18.67
C ARG A 121 13.56 -0.66 -18.30
N PHE A 122 12.80 0.21 -17.63
CA PHE A 122 11.46 -0.07 -17.21
C PHE A 122 10.46 0.90 -17.82
N THR A 123 9.25 0.42 -18.05
CA THR A 123 8.11 1.22 -18.51
C THR A 123 6.86 0.85 -17.73
N GLU A 124 5.91 1.76 -17.67
CA GLU A 124 4.61 1.47 -17.05
C GLU A 124 3.79 0.53 -17.96
N ARG A 125 3.07 -0.39 -17.35
CA ARG A 125 2.17 -1.31 -18.05
C ARG A 125 1.01 -0.52 -18.67
N VAL A 126 0.79 -0.70 -19.96
CA VAL A 126 -0.18 0.10 -20.75
C VAL A 126 -1.63 -0.23 -20.38
N ASP A 127 -1.94 -1.48 -20.06
CA ASP A 127 -3.28 -1.99 -19.75
C ASP A 127 -3.60 -2.02 -18.24
N GLY A 128 -2.88 -1.23 -17.45
CA GLY A 128 -3.11 -1.10 -16.01
C GLY A 128 -4.44 -0.38 -15.69
N ASP A 129 -5.06 -0.71 -14.56
CA ASP A 129 -6.21 0.05 -14.04
C ASP A 129 -5.74 1.47 -13.65
N PRO A 130 -6.24 2.53 -14.28
CA PRO A 130 -5.80 3.90 -14.01
C PRO A 130 -6.11 4.39 -12.59
N ARG A 131 -6.94 3.65 -11.85
CA ARG A 131 -7.24 3.92 -10.43
C ARG A 131 -6.21 3.33 -9.48
N LEU A 132 -5.35 2.44 -9.98
CA LEU A 132 -4.28 1.80 -9.24
C LEU A 132 -2.95 2.45 -9.60
N ARG A 133 -1.96 2.26 -8.74
CA ARG A 133 -0.60 2.72 -9.04
C ARG A 133 -0.02 1.91 -10.20
N PRO A 134 0.69 2.57 -11.12
CA PRO A 134 1.25 1.90 -12.28
C PRO A 134 2.22 0.78 -11.87
N ILE A 135 2.09 -0.35 -12.55
CA ILE A 135 3.05 -1.45 -12.45
C ILE A 135 4.12 -1.21 -13.50
N ARG A 136 5.38 -1.25 -13.10
CA ARG A 136 6.50 -1.09 -14.05
C ARG A 136 7.04 -2.45 -14.44
N GLU A 137 7.32 -2.59 -15.74
CA GLU A 137 7.82 -3.82 -16.35
C GLU A 137 9.09 -3.55 -17.16
N ILE A 138 9.93 -4.57 -17.30
CA ILE A 138 11.14 -4.47 -18.12
C ILE A 138 10.77 -4.30 -19.58
N VAL A 139 11.32 -3.27 -20.24
CA VAL A 139 11.15 -3.02 -21.67
C VAL A 139 11.72 -4.21 -22.43
N GLY A 140 10.97 -4.71 -23.41
CA GLY A 140 11.38 -5.84 -24.25
C GLY A 140 10.98 -7.23 -23.71
N VAL A 141 10.51 -7.34 -22.45
CA VAL A 141 9.92 -8.60 -21.96
C VAL A 141 8.46 -8.67 -22.37
N ASP A 142 8.08 -9.79 -23.03
CA ASP A 142 6.74 -9.97 -23.55
C ASP A 142 5.70 -10.07 -22.42
N PRO A 143 4.64 -9.26 -22.45
CA PRO A 143 3.56 -9.31 -21.44
C PRO A 143 2.85 -10.67 -21.39
N ALA A 144 2.79 -11.43 -22.47
CA ALA A 144 2.19 -12.78 -22.48
C ALA A 144 2.96 -13.74 -21.56
N LEU A 145 4.29 -13.63 -21.54
CA LEU A 145 5.15 -14.42 -20.66
C LEU A 145 4.93 -14.01 -19.19
N ASN A 146 4.86 -12.71 -18.89
CA ASN A 146 4.55 -12.23 -17.55
C ASN A 146 3.16 -12.68 -17.07
N ARG A 147 2.14 -12.69 -17.96
CA ARG A 147 0.81 -13.22 -17.64
C ARG A 147 0.85 -14.74 -17.37
N ARG A 148 1.55 -15.49 -18.20
CA ARG A 148 1.70 -16.94 -18.06
C ARG A 148 2.31 -17.30 -16.69
N TRP A 149 3.36 -16.59 -16.29
CA TRP A 149 4.06 -16.81 -15.02
C TRP A 149 3.51 -15.99 -13.85
N SER A 150 2.24 -15.68 -13.91
CA SER A 150 1.46 -15.10 -12.80
C SER A 150 0.32 -16.04 -12.38
N ALA A 151 0.48 -17.35 -12.60
CA ALA A 151 -0.56 -18.34 -12.41
C ALA A 151 -1.13 -18.34 -10.99
N ARG A 152 -0.25 -18.28 -9.99
CA ARG A 152 -0.67 -18.21 -8.59
C ARG A 152 -1.52 -16.96 -8.29
N ARG A 153 -1.11 -15.80 -8.77
CA ARG A 153 -1.88 -14.57 -8.60
C ARG A 153 -3.24 -14.66 -9.28
N ALA A 154 -3.27 -15.18 -10.50
CA ALA A 154 -4.51 -15.38 -11.26
C ALA A 154 -5.50 -16.28 -10.49
N SER A 155 -5.03 -17.40 -9.93
CA SER A 155 -5.85 -18.31 -9.13
C SER A 155 -6.42 -17.62 -7.88
N ILE A 156 -5.60 -16.85 -7.15
CA ILE A 156 -6.05 -16.10 -5.96
C ILE A 156 -7.10 -15.05 -6.34
N GLU A 157 -6.88 -14.28 -7.41
CA GLU A 157 -7.81 -13.23 -7.87
C GLU A 157 -9.15 -13.84 -8.32
N THR A 158 -9.12 -14.94 -9.07
CA THR A 158 -10.33 -15.66 -9.48
C THR A 158 -11.11 -16.13 -8.24
N ARG A 159 -10.45 -16.81 -7.31
CA ARG A 159 -11.10 -17.31 -6.10
C ARG A 159 -11.65 -16.18 -5.21
N ARG A 160 -10.92 -15.09 -5.08
CA ARG A 160 -11.38 -13.89 -4.36
C ARG A 160 -12.66 -13.32 -5.00
N GLY A 161 -12.74 -13.28 -6.33
CA GLY A 161 -13.93 -12.85 -7.06
C GLY A 161 -15.14 -13.75 -6.81
N GLU A 162 -14.95 -15.07 -6.81
CA GLU A 162 -15.98 -16.05 -6.48
C GLU A 162 -16.50 -15.86 -5.04
N LEU A 163 -15.60 -15.78 -4.06
CA LEU A 163 -15.95 -15.57 -2.66
C LEU A 163 -16.68 -14.23 -2.44
N ALA A 164 -16.27 -13.15 -3.12
CA ALA A 164 -16.95 -11.88 -3.05
C ALA A 164 -18.37 -11.95 -3.65
N THR A 165 -18.54 -12.66 -4.76
CA THR A 165 -19.84 -12.91 -5.40
C THR A 165 -20.76 -13.74 -4.52
N GLN A 166 -20.22 -14.78 -3.88
CA GLN A 166 -20.97 -15.60 -2.92
C GLN A 166 -21.38 -14.77 -1.70
N PHE A 167 -20.45 -14.01 -1.11
CA PHE A 167 -20.74 -13.10 0.00
C PHE A 167 -21.90 -12.14 -0.33
N GLN A 168 -21.89 -11.57 -1.54
CA GLN A 168 -22.96 -10.66 -1.97
C GLN A 168 -24.32 -11.36 -2.08
N ARG A 169 -24.35 -12.62 -2.52
CA ARG A 169 -25.58 -13.43 -2.56
C ARG A 169 -26.10 -13.72 -1.16
N ASP A 170 -25.23 -14.12 -0.26
CA ASP A 170 -25.59 -14.56 1.10
C ASP A 170 -26.02 -13.38 2.00
N HIS A 171 -25.40 -12.20 1.83
CA HIS A 171 -25.62 -11.04 2.69
C HIS A 171 -26.45 -9.93 1.99
N GLY A 172 -26.78 -10.10 0.72
CA GLY A 172 -27.53 -9.10 -0.04
C GLY A 172 -26.78 -7.77 -0.25
N ARG A 173 -25.48 -7.66 0.04
CA ARG A 173 -24.63 -6.49 -0.13
C ARG A 173 -23.21 -6.87 -0.53
N PRO A 174 -22.44 -5.98 -1.16
CA PRO A 174 -21.03 -6.23 -1.40
C PRO A 174 -20.24 -6.27 -0.07
N PRO A 175 -19.11 -7.02 -0.03
CA PRO A 175 -18.22 -7.04 1.14
C PRO A 175 -17.65 -5.66 1.45
N THR A 176 -17.52 -5.34 2.73
CA THR A 176 -16.76 -4.17 3.19
C THR A 176 -15.26 -4.35 2.94
N PRO A 177 -14.43 -3.30 3.02
CA PRO A 177 -12.98 -3.42 2.87
C PRO A 177 -12.33 -4.43 3.83
N VAL A 178 -12.83 -4.53 5.06
CA VAL A 178 -12.32 -5.51 6.05
C VAL A 178 -12.71 -6.92 5.67
N GLU A 179 -13.96 -7.14 5.27
CA GLU A 179 -14.45 -8.43 4.79
C GLU A 179 -13.70 -8.86 3.51
N MET A 180 -13.46 -7.92 2.57
CA MET A 180 -12.63 -8.19 1.39
C MET A 180 -11.21 -8.65 1.74
N LEU A 181 -10.63 -8.13 2.81
CA LEU A 181 -9.32 -8.59 3.29
C LEU A 181 -9.39 -10.03 3.79
N HIS A 182 -10.41 -10.38 4.55
CA HIS A 182 -10.63 -11.76 5.01
C HIS A 182 -10.87 -12.72 3.83
N LEU A 183 -11.69 -12.33 2.85
CA LEU A 183 -11.92 -13.11 1.63
C LEU A 183 -10.64 -13.29 0.80
N ALA A 184 -9.78 -12.25 0.74
CA ALA A 184 -8.48 -12.36 0.08
C ALA A 184 -7.52 -13.33 0.81
N GLN A 185 -7.52 -13.32 2.14
CA GLN A 185 -6.77 -14.29 2.94
C GLN A 185 -7.31 -15.72 2.74
N GLN A 186 -8.63 -15.89 2.77
CA GLN A 186 -9.28 -17.18 2.50
C GLN A 186 -8.94 -17.68 1.10
N ALA A 187 -9.07 -16.86 0.06
CA ALA A 187 -8.70 -17.21 -1.30
C ALA A 187 -7.23 -17.65 -1.40
N THR A 188 -6.33 -16.95 -0.70
CA THR A 188 -4.91 -17.29 -0.66
C THR A 188 -4.64 -18.66 -0.02
N LEU A 189 -5.40 -19.03 1.00
CA LEU A 189 -5.28 -20.32 1.67
C LEU A 189 -5.90 -21.43 0.85
N GLU A 190 -7.11 -21.24 0.31
CA GLU A 190 -7.85 -22.25 -0.47
C GLU A 190 -7.17 -22.58 -1.82
N THR A 191 -6.50 -21.62 -2.43
CA THR A 191 -5.72 -21.84 -3.67
C THR A 191 -4.27 -22.23 -3.41
N ARG A 192 -3.94 -22.60 -2.17
CA ARG A 192 -2.58 -22.96 -1.83
C ARG A 192 -2.30 -24.43 -2.20
N ASP A 193 -1.67 -24.62 -3.34
CA ASP A 193 -1.20 -25.95 -3.77
C ASP A 193 -0.26 -26.58 -2.74
N ALA A 194 -0.21 -27.90 -2.74
CA ALA A 194 0.80 -28.66 -2.02
C ALA A 194 2.20 -28.20 -2.48
N LYS A 195 3.18 -28.28 -1.59
CA LYS A 195 4.57 -27.99 -1.96
C LYS A 195 5.03 -29.08 -2.94
N HIS A 196 5.47 -28.66 -4.14
CA HIS A 196 6.05 -29.58 -5.11
C HIS A 196 7.40 -30.12 -4.62
N GLU A 197 7.81 -31.24 -5.15
CA GLU A 197 9.15 -31.79 -4.90
C GLU A 197 10.24 -30.79 -5.31
N PRO A 198 11.32 -30.69 -4.51
CA PRO A 198 12.42 -29.79 -4.82
C PRO A 198 13.03 -30.13 -6.19
N ARG A 199 13.20 -29.14 -7.03
CA ARG A 199 13.88 -29.25 -8.34
C ARG A 199 15.20 -28.50 -8.30
N THR A 200 16.20 -29.00 -8.99
CA THR A 200 17.45 -28.27 -9.21
C THR A 200 17.21 -27.04 -10.06
N LEU A 201 18.08 -26.02 -9.95
CA LEU A 201 17.98 -24.83 -10.79
C LEU A 201 18.04 -25.16 -12.28
N THR A 202 18.85 -26.16 -12.65
CA THR A 202 18.97 -26.62 -14.03
C THR A 202 17.65 -27.17 -14.56
N GLU A 203 16.98 -28.03 -13.79
CA GLU A 203 15.67 -28.59 -14.16
C GLU A 203 14.60 -27.49 -14.26
N GLN A 204 14.60 -26.56 -13.32
CA GLN A 204 13.69 -25.40 -13.35
C GLN A 204 13.90 -24.57 -14.62
N ARG A 205 15.15 -24.21 -14.94
CA ARG A 205 15.48 -23.42 -16.12
C ARG A 205 15.12 -24.11 -17.43
N ILE A 206 15.38 -25.42 -17.55
CA ILE A 206 14.95 -26.19 -18.72
C ILE A 206 13.44 -26.13 -18.89
N ALA A 207 12.68 -26.32 -17.82
CA ALA A 207 11.23 -26.25 -17.84
C ALA A 207 10.74 -24.86 -18.26
N TRP A 208 11.27 -23.80 -17.64
CA TRP A 208 10.90 -22.41 -17.96
C TRP A 208 11.27 -22.00 -19.38
N HIS A 209 12.44 -22.42 -19.89
CA HIS A 209 12.82 -22.18 -21.29
C HIS A 209 11.86 -22.86 -22.27
N ASN A 210 11.47 -24.11 -22.02
CA ASN A 210 10.53 -24.81 -22.86
C ASN A 210 9.15 -24.15 -22.85
N GLU A 211 8.68 -23.73 -21.67
CA GLU A 211 7.41 -23.03 -21.53
C GLU A 211 7.45 -21.64 -22.20
N ALA A 212 8.52 -20.86 -22.01
CA ALA A 212 8.72 -19.59 -22.69
C ALA A 212 8.72 -19.77 -24.21
N ALA A 213 9.38 -20.83 -24.73
CA ALA A 213 9.39 -21.12 -26.15
C ALA A 213 8.00 -21.47 -26.70
N GLN A 214 7.16 -22.16 -25.91
CA GLN A 214 5.76 -22.41 -26.26
C GLN A 214 4.95 -21.10 -26.33
N VAL A 215 5.10 -20.24 -25.33
CA VAL A 215 4.36 -18.96 -25.25
C VAL A 215 4.75 -18.01 -26.37
N LEU A 216 6.06 -17.92 -26.67
CA LEU A 216 6.62 -16.93 -27.60
C LEU A 216 6.75 -17.46 -29.04
N GLY A 217 6.45 -18.73 -29.30
CA GLY A 217 6.50 -19.32 -30.64
C GLY A 217 7.87 -19.88 -31.04
N GLY A 218 8.77 -20.16 -30.09
CA GLY A 218 10.03 -20.86 -30.33
C GLY A 218 11.22 -20.32 -29.56
N ARG A 219 12.30 -21.09 -29.51
CA ARG A 219 13.54 -20.72 -28.78
C ARG A 219 14.16 -19.45 -29.33
N GLN A 220 14.10 -19.24 -30.65
CA GLN A 220 14.65 -18.03 -31.27
C GLN A 220 13.91 -16.76 -30.81
N ALA A 221 12.60 -16.83 -30.63
CA ALA A 221 11.81 -15.72 -30.06
C ALA A 221 12.19 -15.41 -28.60
N VAL A 222 12.50 -16.43 -27.79
CA VAL A 222 13.03 -16.24 -26.43
C VAL A 222 14.36 -15.50 -26.48
N HIS A 223 15.29 -15.92 -27.33
CA HIS A 223 16.56 -15.22 -27.48
C HIS A 223 16.41 -13.78 -27.95
N ALA A 224 15.52 -13.54 -28.93
CA ALA A 224 15.24 -12.18 -29.41
C ALA A 224 14.66 -11.29 -28.30
N MET A 225 13.75 -11.83 -27.49
CA MET A 225 13.19 -11.11 -26.32
C MET A 225 14.29 -10.73 -25.32
N VAL A 226 15.15 -11.69 -24.94
CA VAL A 226 16.27 -11.43 -24.00
C VAL A 226 17.21 -10.36 -24.59
N HIS A 227 17.57 -10.49 -25.87
CA HIS A 227 18.42 -9.49 -26.55
C HIS A 227 17.79 -8.10 -26.52
N THR A 228 16.48 -7.98 -26.82
CA THR A 228 15.76 -6.69 -26.77
C THR A 228 15.72 -6.10 -25.38
N ALA A 229 15.55 -6.92 -24.35
CA ALA A 229 15.53 -6.46 -22.96
C ALA A 229 16.89 -5.94 -22.48
N LEU A 230 17.99 -6.53 -22.97
CA LEU A 230 19.36 -6.12 -22.65
C LEU A 230 19.86 -4.94 -23.50
N HIS A 231 19.23 -4.67 -24.64
CA HIS A 231 19.61 -3.59 -25.56
C HIS A 231 18.40 -2.69 -25.86
N PRO A 232 17.79 -2.05 -24.83
CA PRO A 232 16.65 -1.18 -25.03
C PRO A 232 17.08 0.08 -25.79
N SER A 233 16.16 0.64 -26.60
CA SER A 233 16.39 1.92 -27.28
C SER A 233 16.75 3.01 -26.29
N HIS A 234 17.72 3.85 -26.64
CA HIS A 234 18.14 4.95 -25.80
C HIS A 234 17.04 6.01 -25.69
N THR A 235 16.62 6.28 -24.47
CA THR A 235 15.79 7.44 -24.15
C THR A 235 16.67 8.43 -23.40
N LEU A 236 16.57 9.71 -23.74
CA LEU A 236 17.33 10.74 -23.02
C LEU A 236 16.83 10.80 -21.56
N SER A 237 17.76 10.69 -20.62
CA SER A 237 17.47 10.95 -19.20
C SER A 237 17.25 12.46 -19.02
N PRO A 238 16.29 12.87 -18.19
CA PRO A 238 16.08 14.29 -17.91
C PRO A 238 17.29 14.90 -17.21
N ILE A 239 17.51 16.18 -17.45
CA ILE A 239 18.49 16.95 -16.67
C ILE A 239 17.89 17.19 -15.28
N ILE A 240 18.64 16.80 -14.25
CA ILE A 240 18.22 17.02 -12.86
C ILE A 240 18.78 18.38 -12.38
N ASP A 241 17.95 19.40 -12.53
CA ASP A 241 18.21 20.74 -12.04
C ASP A 241 17.16 21.16 -10.99
N ALA A 242 17.26 22.37 -10.49
CA ALA A 242 16.30 22.90 -9.52
C ALA A 242 14.87 22.94 -10.07
N ALA A 243 14.68 23.18 -11.36
CA ALA A 243 13.37 23.20 -11.99
C ALA A 243 12.75 21.80 -12.03
N TRP A 244 13.56 20.78 -12.34
CA TRP A 244 13.13 19.37 -12.30
C TRP A 244 12.70 18.96 -10.87
N VAL A 245 13.53 19.32 -9.86
CA VAL A 245 13.22 19.05 -8.43
C VAL A 245 11.92 19.70 -8.02
N ALA A 246 11.71 20.98 -8.36
CA ALA A 246 10.48 21.70 -8.06
C ALA A 246 9.26 21.03 -8.71
N ALA A 247 9.34 20.69 -10.00
CA ALA A 247 8.26 20.01 -10.72
C ALA A 247 8.00 18.60 -10.18
N ALA A 248 9.02 17.87 -9.78
CA ALA A 248 8.88 16.56 -9.17
C ALA A 248 8.21 16.66 -7.79
N ALA A 249 8.59 17.66 -6.97
CA ALA A 249 7.96 17.90 -5.68
C ALA A 249 6.47 18.30 -5.82
N ASP A 250 6.10 19.06 -6.84
CA ASP A 250 4.70 19.38 -7.15
C ASP A 250 3.90 18.13 -7.54
N ARG A 251 4.50 17.22 -8.33
CA ARG A 251 3.85 15.93 -8.65
C ARG A 251 3.67 15.04 -7.41
N VAL A 252 4.69 15.00 -6.52
CA VAL A 252 4.58 14.29 -5.24
C VAL A 252 3.43 14.84 -4.43
N LEU A 253 3.34 16.16 -4.27
CA LEU A 253 2.28 16.80 -3.51
C LEU A 253 0.90 16.51 -4.11
N THR A 254 0.75 16.65 -5.43
CA THR A 254 -0.50 16.38 -6.15
C THR A 254 -0.96 14.93 -5.91
N ALA A 255 -0.06 13.97 -6.04
CA ALA A 255 -0.38 12.55 -5.79
C ALA A 255 -0.79 12.27 -4.33
N LEU A 256 -0.20 13.00 -3.38
CA LEU A 256 -0.60 12.90 -1.97
C LEU A 256 -2.00 13.46 -1.74
N GLU A 257 -2.29 14.64 -2.27
CA GLU A 257 -3.59 15.33 -2.15
C GLU A 257 -4.76 14.55 -2.77
N GLU A 258 -4.52 13.81 -3.86
CA GLU A 258 -5.55 12.98 -4.50
C GLU A 258 -6.07 11.85 -3.59
N HIS A 259 -5.24 11.40 -2.65
CA HIS A 259 -5.54 10.23 -1.83
C HIS A 259 -5.69 10.51 -0.34
N ARG A 260 -5.28 11.70 0.15
CA ARG A 260 -5.18 12.01 1.58
C ARG A 260 -5.43 13.49 1.85
N SER A 261 -6.05 13.78 2.99
CA SER A 261 -6.10 15.14 3.54
C SER A 261 -4.87 15.48 4.39
N THR A 262 -4.17 14.45 4.90
CA THR A 262 -2.94 14.61 5.70
C THR A 262 -1.93 13.54 5.36
N TRP A 263 -0.66 13.83 5.52
CA TRP A 263 0.43 12.89 5.27
C TRP A 263 1.54 12.95 6.31
N GLN A 264 2.34 11.91 6.34
CA GLN A 264 3.57 11.78 7.12
C GLN A 264 4.76 11.66 6.16
N ILE A 265 5.97 11.82 6.68
CA ILE A 265 7.22 11.66 5.89
C ILE A 265 7.26 10.35 5.09
N TRP A 266 6.71 9.25 5.62
CA TRP A 266 6.66 7.93 4.96
C TRP A 266 5.88 7.97 3.64
N HIS A 267 4.80 8.74 3.59
CA HIS A 267 3.98 8.91 2.39
C HIS A 267 4.72 9.73 1.33
N VAL A 268 5.37 10.81 1.78
CA VAL A 268 6.18 11.68 0.89
C VAL A 268 7.35 10.89 0.31
N ARG A 269 8.05 10.15 1.15
CA ARG A 269 9.21 9.36 0.73
C ARG A 269 8.83 8.27 -0.27
N ALA A 270 7.73 7.56 -0.04
CA ALA A 270 7.22 6.57 -0.98
C ALA A 270 6.87 7.19 -2.34
N GLU A 271 6.25 8.36 -2.35
CA GLU A 271 5.89 9.03 -3.60
C GLU A 271 7.11 9.63 -4.30
N ALA A 272 8.06 10.19 -3.58
CA ALA A 272 9.33 10.67 -4.13
C ALA A 272 10.09 9.53 -4.86
N GLN A 273 10.17 8.33 -4.26
CA GLN A 273 10.73 7.15 -4.89
C GLN A 273 10.06 6.82 -6.23
N ARG A 274 8.73 6.90 -6.30
CA ARG A 274 7.96 6.65 -7.54
C ARG A 274 8.27 7.68 -8.62
N GLN A 275 8.36 8.96 -8.27
CA GLN A 275 8.67 10.03 -9.22
C GLN A 275 10.08 9.87 -9.80
N ILE A 276 11.04 9.45 -8.98
CA ILE A 276 12.42 9.17 -9.43
C ILE A 276 12.44 8.00 -10.41
N ARG A 277 11.75 6.90 -10.10
CA ARG A 277 11.64 5.75 -11.00
C ARG A 277 10.98 6.12 -12.32
N ALA A 278 9.88 6.86 -12.29
CA ALA A 278 9.17 7.29 -13.49
C ALA A 278 10.07 8.11 -14.44
N ALA A 279 11.04 8.83 -13.90
CA ALA A 279 12.00 9.59 -14.67
C ALA A 279 13.13 8.75 -15.29
N ASN A 280 13.23 7.45 -14.95
CA ASN A 280 14.28 6.54 -15.42
C ASN A 280 15.70 7.12 -15.23
N LEU A 281 15.97 7.65 -14.06
CA LEU A 281 17.24 8.31 -13.76
C LEU A 281 18.36 7.28 -13.61
N THR A 282 19.52 7.61 -14.18
CA THR A 282 20.75 6.85 -14.09
C THR A 282 21.73 7.59 -13.18
N THR A 283 21.49 7.62 -11.88
CA THR A 283 22.34 8.33 -10.94
C THR A 283 22.62 7.47 -9.71
N ASP A 284 23.88 7.45 -9.30
CA ASP A 284 24.35 6.90 -8.03
C ASP A 284 23.86 7.70 -6.78
N LYS A 285 23.21 8.85 -7.02
CA LYS A 285 22.73 9.77 -5.99
C LYS A 285 21.22 9.67 -5.74
N VAL A 286 20.61 8.51 -6.02
CA VAL A 286 19.17 8.31 -5.86
C VAL A 286 18.69 8.67 -4.45
N ASP A 287 19.38 8.20 -3.40
CA ASP A 287 19.01 8.48 -2.02
C ASP A 287 19.08 9.98 -1.67
N GLN A 288 20.13 10.66 -2.17
CA GLN A 288 20.27 12.11 -1.98
C GLN A 288 19.13 12.87 -2.66
N LEU A 289 18.72 12.43 -3.85
CA LEU A 289 17.62 13.04 -4.57
C LEU A 289 16.26 12.78 -3.89
N VAL A 290 16.06 11.58 -3.33
CA VAL A 290 14.88 11.30 -2.50
C VAL A 290 14.84 12.21 -1.27
N ASP A 291 15.95 12.33 -0.54
CA ASP A 291 16.03 13.20 0.63
C ASP A 291 15.76 14.68 0.26
N LEU A 292 16.29 15.14 -0.87
CA LEU A 292 16.04 16.49 -1.39
C LEU A 292 14.56 16.71 -1.73
N LEU A 293 13.92 15.75 -2.43
CA LEU A 293 12.48 15.84 -2.75
C LEU A 293 11.62 15.81 -1.50
N VAL A 294 11.96 14.97 -0.53
CA VAL A 294 11.24 14.91 0.75
C VAL A 294 11.35 16.24 1.49
N ALA A 295 12.56 16.81 1.58
CA ALA A 295 12.77 18.11 2.21
C ALA A 295 12.01 19.23 1.49
N GLU A 296 12.04 19.26 0.17
CA GLU A 296 11.34 20.26 -0.65
C GLU A 296 9.82 20.19 -0.47
N VAL A 297 9.23 18.97 -0.43
CA VAL A 297 7.79 18.80 -0.20
C VAL A 297 7.40 19.19 1.22
N LEU A 298 8.15 18.73 2.23
CA LEU A 298 7.77 18.95 3.63
C LEU A 298 8.00 20.39 4.09
N ASN A 299 9.13 21.01 3.70
CA ASN A 299 9.53 22.32 4.22
C ASN A 299 8.95 23.48 3.39
N THR A 300 8.72 23.27 2.08
CA THR A 300 8.35 24.37 1.18
C THR A 300 6.89 24.30 0.74
N ARG A 301 6.31 23.09 0.63
CA ARG A 301 4.98 22.87 0.05
C ARG A 301 3.95 22.32 1.02
N SER A 302 4.36 21.88 2.21
CA SER A 302 3.46 21.32 3.21
C SER A 302 3.36 22.24 4.43
N ILE A 303 2.21 22.18 5.09
CA ILE A 303 1.93 22.90 6.34
C ILE A 303 1.95 21.85 7.46
N PRO A 304 2.81 21.99 8.47
CA PRO A 304 2.80 21.12 9.63
C PRO A 304 1.52 21.34 10.44
N LEU A 305 0.89 20.23 10.86
CA LEU A 305 -0.28 20.21 11.74
C LEU A 305 0.10 19.93 13.19
N THR A 306 1.33 19.47 13.41
CA THR A 306 1.88 19.30 14.75
C THR A 306 2.19 20.70 15.30
N PRO A 307 1.72 21.05 16.50
CA PRO A 307 2.11 22.31 17.12
C PRO A 307 3.64 22.44 17.16
N PRO A 308 4.20 23.65 16.98
CA PRO A 308 5.61 23.84 17.20
C PRO A 308 5.95 23.38 18.62
N ASP A 309 7.10 22.69 18.77
CA ASP A 309 7.58 22.28 20.08
C ASP A 309 7.53 23.47 21.05
N ASP A 310 6.94 23.25 22.21
CA ASP A 310 7.03 24.19 23.30
C ASP A 310 8.52 24.54 23.53
N THR A 311 8.79 25.80 23.78
CA THR A 311 10.13 26.40 23.85
C THR A 311 11.06 25.81 24.93
N ILE A 312 10.75 24.64 25.47
CA ILE A 312 11.58 23.91 26.43
C ILE A 312 12.71 23.23 25.68
N VAL A 313 13.93 23.73 25.89
CA VAL A 313 15.12 23.11 25.36
C VAL A 313 15.37 21.79 26.09
N GLU A 314 15.03 20.67 25.46
CA GLU A 314 15.32 19.34 26.02
C GLU A 314 16.84 19.10 26.09
N PRO A 315 17.33 18.54 27.21
CA PRO A 315 18.74 18.12 27.33
C PRO A 315 19.12 17.03 26.30
N VAL A 316 20.38 17.02 25.90
CA VAL A 316 20.92 16.02 24.91
C VAL A 316 20.52 14.56 25.23
N PRO A 317 20.55 14.09 26.51
CA PRO A 317 20.14 12.69 26.82
C PRO A 317 18.66 12.38 26.55
N LEU A 318 17.82 13.39 26.34
CA LEU A 318 16.41 13.23 25.98
C LEU A 318 16.14 13.41 24.48
N ARG A 319 17.22 13.48 23.68
CA ARG A 319 17.14 13.58 22.23
C ARG A 319 17.66 12.31 21.55
N ARG A 320 17.02 11.95 20.45
CA ARG A 320 17.49 10.90 19.53
C ARG A 320 18.65 11.42 18.69
N ALA A 321 19.30 10.53 17.92
CA ALA A 321 20.40 10.89 17.03
C ALA A 321 20.03 11.94 15.96
N ASP A 322 18.76 12.00 15.56
CA ASP A 322 18.22 13.00 14.63
C ASP A 322 17.87 14.35 15.30
N GLY A 323 18.17 14.49 16.59
CA GLY A 323 17.89 15.69 17.38
C GLY A 323 16.45 15.81 17.91
N SER A 324 15.54 14.93 17.50
CA SER A 324 14.15 14.92 17.97
C SER A 324 14.01 14.35 19.37
N SER A 325 12.95 14.74 20.09
CA SER A 325 12.67 14.25 21.44
C SER A 325 12.49 12.74 21.48
N VAL A 326 13.02 12.07 22.51
CA VAL A 326 12.76 10.65 22.78
C VAL A 326 11.27 10.37 23.13
N TYR A 327 10.51 11.39 23.47
CA TYR A 327 9.07 11.28 23.82
C TYR A 327 8.18 11.41 22.58
N THR A 328 8.69 11.84 21.43
CA THR A 328 7.98 11.84 20.16
C THR A 328 8.19 10.52 19.41
N VAL A 329 7.31 10.21 18.46
CA VAL A 329 7.45 9.03 17.61
C VAL A 329 8.05 9.44 16.27
N ALA A 330 9.13 8.79 15.86
CA ALA A 330 9.79 9.10 14.59
C ALA A 330 8.82 9.07 13.41
N GLY A 331 8.84 10.15 12.62
CA GLY A 331 8.00 10.29 11.44
C GLY A 331 6.49 10.33 11.71
N ALA A 332 6.07 10.68 12.94
CA ALA A 332 4.65 10.79 13.29
C ALA A 332 4.04 12.16 12.93
N ASP A 333 4.86 13.15 12.64
CA ASP A 333 4.41 14.49 12.28
C ASP A 333 3.44 14.43 11.11
N LEU A 334 2.36 15.19 11.24
CA LEU A 334 1.32 15.29 10.23
C LEU A 334 1.46 16.60 9.48
N PHE A 335 1.29 16.52 8.18
CA PHE A 335 1.34 17.64 7.27
C PHE A 335 0.08 17.65 6.41
N THR A 336 -0.25 18.83 5.90
CA THR A 336 -1.29 19.06 4.89
C THR A 336 -0.82 20.09 3.88
N SER A 337 -1.68 20.55 2.97
CA SER A 337 -1.37 21.64 2.05
C SER A 337 -2.33 22.80 2.19
N THR A 338 -1.91 23.96 1.69
CA THR A 338 -2.77 25.16 1.59
C THR A 338 -4.05 24.84 0.82
N ARG A 339 -3.97 24.08 -0.28
CA ARG A 339 -5.11 23.71 -1.12
C ARG A 339 -6.16 22.93 -0.33
N ILE A 340 -5.73 21.97 0.50
CA ILE A 340 -6.63 21.18 1.34
C ILE A 340 -7.28 22.07 2.42
N LEU A 341 -6.49 22.89 3.12
CA LEU A 341 -7.04 23.79 4.15
C LEU A 341 -8.04 24.79 3.57
N GLU A 342 -7.78 25.31 2.38
CA GLU A 342 -8.72 26.18 1.69
C GLU A 342 -10.00 25.43 1.27
N ALA A 343 -9.88 24.18 0.83
CA ALA A 343 -11.05 23.35 0.52
C ALA A 343 -11.89 23.07 1.77
N GLU A 344 -11.25 22.75 2.90
CA GLU A 344 -11.92 22.55 4.19
C GLU A 344 -12.62 23.86 4.65
N ARG A 345 -11.95 25.01 4.56
CA ARG A 345 -12.54 26.31 4.88
C ARG A 345 -13.77 26.59 4.01
N ARG A 346 -13.70 26.31 2.70
CA ARG A 346 -14.85 26.46 1.79
C ARG A 346 -16.00 25.52 2.17
N LEU A 347 -15.72 24.28 2.54
CA LEU A 347 -16.73 23.31 2.98
C LEU A 347 -17.42 23.81 4.26
N VAL A 348 -16.65 24.23 5.27
CA VAL A 348 -17.17 24.75 6.53
C VAL A 348 -18.01 26.02 6.29
N ALA A 349 -17.51 26.96 5.51
CA ALA A 349 -18.25 28.18 5.16
C ALA A 349 -19.56 27.86 4.39
N THR A 350 -19.52 26.84 3.51
CA THR A 350 -20.70 26.40 2.76
C THR A 350 -21.71 25.69 3.66
N ALA A 351 -21.25 24.92 4.65
CA ALA A 351 -22.12 24.22 5.59
C ALA A 351 -22.97 25.19 6.46
N GLY A 352 -22.44 26.37 6.74
CA GLY A 352 -23.18 27.43 7.48
C GLY A 352 -24.20 28.21 6.63
N ARG A 353 -24.28 27.98 5.31
CA ARG A 353 -25.18 28.73 4.42
C ARG A 353 -26.52 28.01 4.28
N THR A 354 -27.60 28.80 4.38
CA THR A 354 -29.01 28.35 4.24
C THR A 354 -29.72 29.01 3.06
N ASP A 355 -28.98 29.66 2.15
CA ASP A 355 -29.45 30.33 0.95
C ASP A 355 -29.50 29.40 -0.27
N GLY A 356 -29.50 28.08 -0.07
CA GLY A 356 -29.73 27.09 -1.10
C GLY A 356 -31.17 27.07 -1.61
N ARG A 357 -31.38 26.36 -2.70
CA ARG A 357 -32.75 26.15 -3.20
C ARG A 357 -33.54 25.29 -2.23
N THR A 358 -34.78 25.67 -1.97
CA THR A 358 -35.73 24.90 -1.16
C THR A 358 -36.88 24.45 -2.04
N VAL A 359 -37.45 23.32 -1.69
CA VAL A 359 -38.73 22.85 -2.24
C VAL A 359 -39.79 23.08 -1.17
N ASP A 360 -40.97 23.51 -1.57
CA ASP A 360 -42.14 23.61 -0.67
C ASP A 360 -42.43 22.23 -0.02
N ALA A 361 -42.81 22.24 1.24
CA ALA A 361 -43.02 21.01 1.99
C ALA A 361 -44.17 20.15 1.37
N VAL A 362 -45.21 20.79 0.85
CA VAL A 362 -46.32 20.09 0.18
C VAL A 362 -45.85 19.44 -1.13
N ALA A 363 -44.99 20.14 -1.88
CA ALA A 363 -44.40 19.59 -3.10
C ALA A 363 -43.43 18.41 -2.79
N ALA A 364 -42.68 18.47 -1.68
CA ALA A 364 -41.84 17.38 -1.24
C ALA A 364 -42.64 16.14 -0.82
N ASP A 365 -43.76 16.35 -0.09
CA ASP A 365 -44.69 15.27 0.30
C ASP A 365 -45.40 14.64 -0.88
N LEU A 366 -45.82 15.43 -1.84
CA LEU A 366 -46.43 14.94 -3.08
C LEU A 366 -45.44 14.09 -3.90
N ALA A 367 -44.18 14.52 -3.99
CA ALA A 367 -43.13 13.77 -4.66
C ALA A 367 -42.82 12.42 -3.97
N LEU A 368 -42.89 12.39 -2.63
CA LEU A 368 -42.73 11.15 -1.85
C LEU A 368 -43.92 10.19 -2.09
N LEU A 369 -45.16 10.70 -2.15
CA LEU A 369 -46.36 9.90 -2.49
C LEU A 369 -46.26 9.35 -3.92
N GLU A 370 -45.83 10.17 -4.87
CA GLU A 370 -45.60 9.74 -6.26
C GLU A 370 -44.51 8.64 -6.35
N ALA A 371 -43.47 8.75 -5.56
CA ALA A 371 -42.44 7.72 -5.49
C ALA A 371 -43.00 6.38 -5.01
N VAL A 372 -43.85 6.39 -3.97
CA VAL A 372 -44.55 5.19 -3.48
C VAL A 372 -45.48 4.62 -4.54
N ALA A 373 -46.25 5.46 -5.23
CA ALA A 373 -47.16 5.04 -6.30
C ALA A 373 -46.40 4.40 -7.49
N ASN A 374 -45.14 4.80 -7.72
CA ASN A 374 -44.24 4.23 -8.73
C ASN A 374 -43.43 3.01 -8.24
N GLY A 375 -43.77 2.44 -7.09
CA GLY A 375 -43.16 1.25 -6.55
C GLY A 375 -41.82 1.47 -5.80
N MET A 376 -41.47 2.72 -5.51
CA MET A 376 -40.32 3.06 -4.67
C MET A 376 -40.76 3.25 -3.22
N ALA A 377 -40.79 2.19 -2.42
CA ALA A 377 -41.07 2.29 -1.00
C ALA A 377 -39.85 2.80 -0.23
N LEU A 378 -39.92 4.00 0.32
CA LEU A 378 -38.96 4.51 1.30
C LEU A 378 -39.52 4.22 2.70
N ASP A 379 -38.64 3.81 3.63
CA ASP A 379 -39.03 3.77 5.03
C ASP A 379 -39.22 5.19 5.60
N ALA A 380 -39.87 5.29 6.77
CA ALA A 380 -40.18 6.58 7.38
C ALA A 380 -38.92 7.46 7.64
N GLY A 381 -37.79 6.85 7.97
CA GLY A 381 -36.52 7.55 8.17
C GLY A 381 -35.97 8.10 6.84
N GLN A 382 -35.99 7.30 5.80
CA GLN A 382 -35.57 7.71 4.46
C GLN A 382 -36.46 8.82 3.89
N ALA A 383 -37.76 8.70 4.02
CA ALA A 383 -38.74 9.73 3.59
C ALA A 383 -38.53 11.03 4.36
N GLY A 384 -38.38 10.95 5.70
CA GLY A 384 -38.08 12.10 6.55
C GLY A 384 -36.73 12.78 6.20
N LEU A 385 -35.71 12.01 5.87
CA LEU A 385 -34.42 12.53 5.43
C LEU A 385 -34.56 13.27 4.09
N VAL A 386 -35.21 12.69 3.09
CA VAL A 386 -35.43 13.31 1.78
C VAL A 386 -36.21 14.61 1.93
N ARG A 387 -37.29 14.59 2.72
CA ARG A 387 -38.08 15.80 3.02
C ARG A 387 -37.24 16.89 3.67
N SER A 388 -36.49 16.54 4.74
CA SER A 388 -35.62 17.48 5.45
C SER A 388 -34.58 18.09 4.52
N MET A 389 -33.91 17.27 3.69
CA MET A 389 -32.91 17.74 2.73
C MET A 389 -33.54 18.67 1.66
N ALA A 390 -34.73 18.37 1.18
CA ALA A 390 -35.41 19.17 0.14
C ALA A 390 -35.87 20.52 0.65
N THR A 391 -36.25 20.62 1.92
CA THR A 391 -36.88 21.84 2.50
C THR A 391 -35.92 22.72 3.31
N SER A 392 -34.69 22.24 3.62
CA SER A 392 -33.83 22.93 4.58
C SER A 392 -33.14 24.19 4.06
N GLY A 393 -32.96 24.35 2.77
CA GLY A 393 -32.19 25.45 2.16
C GLY A 393 -30.68 25.40 2.46
N ALA A 394 -30.20 24.44 3.23
CA ALA A 394 -28.78 24.28 3.51
C ALA A 394 -28.00 23.89 2.25
N ARG A 395 -26.92 24.59 1.95
CA ARG A 395 -26.07 24.29 0.77
C ARG A 395 -25.27 23.00 0.88
N LEU A 396 -24.97 22.59 2.10
CA LEU A 396 -24.30 21.33 2.40
C LEU A 396 -25.08 20.63 3.51
N GLN A 397 -25.45 19.38 3.26
CA GLN A 397 -26.19 18.57 4.22
C GLN A 397 -25.50 17.23 4.37
N LEU A 398 -25.46 16.73 5.61
CA LEU A 398 -24.86 15.44 5.96
C LEU A 398 -25.96 14.47 6.37
N ALA A 399 -26.07 13.35 5.62
CA ALA A 399 -26.93 12.24 5.99
C ALA A 399 -26.07 11.15 6.66
N ILE A 400 -26.46 10.78 7.89
CA ILE A 400 -25.82 9.68 8.63
C ILE A 400 -26.79 8.50 8.58
N ALA A 401 -26.34 7.39 7.99
CA ALA A 401 -27.11 6.15 7.93
C ALA A 401 -26.24 4.97 8.38
N PRO A 402 -26.83 3.93 9.01
CA PRO A 402 -26.11 2.71 9.32
C PRO A 402 -25.57 2.05 8.06
N ALA A 403 -24.44 1.36 8.18
CA ALA A 403 -23.83 0.65 7.06
C ALA A 403 -24.81 -0.36 6.45
N GLY A 404 -25.14 -0.21 5.17
CA GLY A 404 -26.12 -1.03 4.45
C GLY A 404 -27.54 -0.46 4.37
N GLY A 405 -27.85 0.62 5.10
CA GLY A 405 -29.19 1.24 5.11
C GLY A 405 -29.51 2.10 3.89
N ALA A 406 -28.52 2.54 3.13
CA ALA A 406 -28.71 3.35 1.94
C ALA A 406 -28.17 2.62 0.71
N ARG A 407 -29.02 1.83 0.03
CA ARG A 407 -28.68 1.31 -1.31
C ARG A 407 -29.06 2.34 -2.38
N PRO A 408 -28.11 2.82 -3.20
CA PRO A 408 -28.42 3.69 -4.33
C PRO A 408 -29.15 2.97 -5.48
N GLN A 409 -29.45 1.68 -5.38
CA GLN A 409 -29.98 0.89 -6.49
C GLN A 409 -31.41 1.25 -6.92
N HIS A 410 -32.12 2.06 -6.15
CA HIS A 410 -33.49 2.47 -6.50
C HIS A 410 -33.62 3.94 -6.94
N TYR A 411 -32.53 4.69 -7.02
CA TYR A 411 -32.53 6.06 -7.53
C TYR A 411 -32.15 6.11 -9.01
N ALA A 412 -32.86 5.37 -9.86
CA ALA A 412 -32.86 5.63 -11.29
C ALA A 412 -33.86 6.77 -11.58
N PRO A 413 -33.42 7.92 -12.11
CA PRO A 413 -34.35 9.00 -12.41
C PRO A 413 -35.29 8.61 -13.57
N SER A 414 -36.59 8.57 -13.32
CA SER A 414 -37.57 8.57 -14.37
C SER A 414 -37.59 9.95 -15.05
N PRO A 415 -37.68 10.05 -16.39
CA PRO A 415 -37.49 11.33 -17.12
C PRO A 415 -38.70 12.21 -17.18
N ARG A 416 -39.48 12.37 -16.11
CA ARG A 416 -40.69 13.23 -16.12
C ARG A 416 -40.48 14.55 -15.38
N ARG A 417 -41.02 15.62 -15.93
CA ARG A 417 -40.70 17.06 -15.78
C ARG A 417 -40.65 17.66 -14.35
N GLY A 418 -41.15 17.01 -13.32
CA GLY A 418 -41.11 17.52 -11.94
C GLY A 418 -39.85 17.26 -11.16
N TRP A 419 -39.09 16.20 -11.51
CA TRP A 419 -37.91 15.75 -10.77
C TRP A 419 -36.59 16.35 -11.26
N ARG A 420 -36.57 17.16 -12.31
CA ARG A 420 -35.31 17.77 -12.78
C ARG A 420 -34.68 18.67 -11.74
N ALA A 421 -35.45 19.36 -10.93
CA ALA A 421 -34.91 20.20 -9.87
C ALA A 421 -34.39 19.38 -8.66
N ALA A 422 -35.10 18.31 -8.27
CA ALA A 422 -34.64 17.42 -7.17
C ALA A 422 -33.56 16.43 -7.61
N GLY A 423 -33.60 15.94 -8.85
CA GLY A 423 -32.63 14.95 -9.37
C GLY A 423 -31.22 15.50 -9.60
N GLU A 424 -31.06 16.80 -9.86
CA GLU A 424 -29.74 17.44 -9.91
C GLU A 424 -29.08 17.55 -8.53
N TYR A 425 -29.88 17.64 -7.47
CA TYR A 425 -29.38 17.70 -6.09
C TYR A 425 -29.08 16.31 -5.49
N LEU A 426 -29.70 15.25 -5.98
CA LEU A 426 -29.50 13.88 -5.52
C LEU A 426 -28.46 13.10 -6.34
N ARG A 427 -27.80 13.74 -7.31
CA ARG A 427 -26.61 13.19 -7.93
C ARG A 427 -25.45 13.26 -6.94
N TRP A 428 -25.41 12.27 -6.05
CA TRP A 428 -24.24 12.00 -5.26
C TRP A 428 -23.10 11.65 -6.23
N PRO A 429 -21.99 12.41 -6.25
CA PRO A 429 -20.79 11.90 -6.91
C PRO A 429 -20.48 10.58 -6.20
N ARG A 430 -20.38 9.49 -6.93
CA ARG A 430 -19.84 8.25 -6.37
C ARG A 430 -18.52 8.64 -5.72
N PRO A 431 -18.31 8.40 -4.42
CA PRO A 431 -16.98 8.55 -3.88
C PRO A 431 -16.08 7.65 -4.72
N PRO A 432 -14.92 8.12 -5.18
CA PRO A 432 -13.97 7.26 -5.88
C PRO A 432 -13.76 6.04 -4.97
N PRO A 433 -13.77 4.82 -5.51
CA PRO A 433 -13.48 3.64 -4.72
C PRO A 433 -12.14 3.92 -4.05
N ARG A 434 -12.11 3.87 -2.72
CA ARG A 434 -10.89 4.12 -1.96
C ARG A 434 -9.84 3.16 -2.50
N PRO A 435 -8.67 3.64 -2.91
CA PRO A 435 -7.61 2.76 -3.33
C PRO A 435 -7.30 1.86 -2.13
N HIS A 436 -7.36 0.57 -2.35
CA HIS A 436 -6.93 -0.41 -1.37
C HIS A 436 -5.42 -0.29 -1.19
N SER A 437 -4.99 0.60 -0.31
CA SER A 437 -3.61 0.57 0.15
C SER A 437 -3.50 -0.60 1.11
N PHE A 438 -2.78 -1.63 0.72
CA PHE A 438 -2.46 -2.80 1.53
C PHE A 438 -1.83 -2.47 2.89
N ALA A 439 -1.40 -1.24 3.10
CA ALA A 439 -0.66 -0.79 4.28
C ALA A 439 -1.53 -0.41 5.50
N ASN A 440 -2.84 -0.20 5.35
CA ASN A 440 -3.67 0.33 6.45
C ASN A 440 -4.63 -0.69 7.09
N THR A 441 -4.52 -1.97 6.79
CA THR A 441 -5.50 -2.97 7.24
C THR A 441 -4.92 -4.13 8.05
N LEU A 442 -3.72 -4.00 8.59
CA LEU A 442 -3.30 -4.92 9.64
C LEU A 442 -3.93 -4.43 10.95
N GLY A 443 -5.02 -5.10 11.28
CA GLY A 443 -5.83 -4.85 12.47
C GLY A 443 -4.99 -4.83 13.76
N ARG A 444 -5.42 -4.00 14.70
CA ARG A 444 -5.00 -4.05 16.10
C ARG A 444 -5.01 -5.50 16.59
N PRO A 445 -3.95 -5.98 17.26
CA PRO A 445 -4.04 -7.23 17.99
C PRO A 445 -5.13 -7.10 19.07
N PRO A 446 -5.88 -8.16 19.35
CA PRO A 446 -6.90 -8.14 20.39
C PRO A 446 -6.23 -7.76 21.72
N THR A 447 -6.77 -6.74 22.36
CA THR A 447 -6.44 -6.39 23.75
C THR A 447 -6.97 -7.51 24.64
N HIS A 448 -6.10 -8.32 25.20
CA HIS A 448 -6.44 -9.19 26.30
C HIS A 448 -6.81 -8.32 27.52
N SER A 449 -8.07 -8.30 27.90
CA SER A 449 -8.50 -7.90 29.23
C SER A 449 -8.07 -8.96 30.25
N PRO A 450 -7.43 -8.60 31.35
CA PRO A 450 -7.25 -9.50 32.48
C PRO A 450 -8.48 -9.40 33.35
N ASN A 451 -9.24 -10.50 33.50
CA ASN A 451 -9.90 -10.90 34.74
C ASN A 451 -11.05 -11.87 34.48
N SER A 452 -10.82 -13.11 34.83
CA SER A 452 -11.78 -13.95 35.56
C SER A 452 -11.05 -15.20 36.05
N PRO A 453 -11.16 -15.58 37.33
CA PRO A 453 -10.51 -16.77 37.90
C PRO A 453 -11.36 -18.02 37.64
N GLY A 454 -10.73 -19.05 37.13
CA GLY A 454 -11.33 -20.38 37.02
C GLY A 454 -10.51 -21.44 37.81
N PRO A 455 -11.08 -22.56 38.22
CA PRO A 455 -10.66 -23.30 39.38
C PRO A 455 -9.45 -24.22 39.13
N SER A 456 -8.71 -24.38 40.22
CA SER A 456 -7.67 -25.35 40.48
C SER A 456 -8.04 -26.79 40.12
N ASN A 457 -7.14 -27.49 39.41
CA ASN A 457 -6.99 -28.92 39.67
C ASN A 457 -5.53 -29.38 39.45
N THR A 458 -5.01 -29.84 40.55
CA THR A 458 -3.75 -30.53 40.76
C THR A 458 -3.63 -31.83 39.97
N LYS A 459 -2.50 -32.06 39.34
CA LYS A 459 -1.80 -33.37 39.32
C LYS A 459 -0.51 -33.29 38.51
N THR A 460 0.62 -33.27 39.18
CA THR A 460 1.91 -33.83 38.70
C THR A 460 1.79 -35.37 38.68
N PRO A 461 2.52 -36.08 37.78
CA PRO A 461 3.86 -36.53 38.20
C PRO A 461 4.92 -36.69 37.10
N ASN A 462 6.15 -36.59 37.58
CA ASN A 462 7.35 -37.37 37.25
C ASN A 462 8.02 -37.27 35.85
N CYS A 463 9.16 -36.69 35.96
CA CYS A 463 10.36 -36.94 35.16
C CYS A 463 10.86 -38.39 35.29
N PRO A 464 11.51 -38.97 34.31
CA PRO A 464 12.86 -39.48 34.59
C PRO A 464 13.93 -39.00 33.61
N THR A 465 15.06 -38.73 34.19
CA THR A 465 16.41 -38.62 33.74
C THR A 465 16.85 -39.73 32.75
N GLY A 466 17.65 -39.37 31.74
CA GLY A 466 18.37 -40.33 30.89
C GLY A 466 19.40 -39.62 30.01
N SER A 467 20.59 -39.51 30.53
CA SER A 467 21.87 -39.19 29.87
C SER A 467 22.15 -40.17 28.72
N THR A 468 22.68 -39.73 27.57
CA THR A 468 23.94 -40.25 27.03
C THR A 468 24.36 -39.53 25.75
N ALA A 469 25.60 -39.27 25.66
CA ALA A 469 26.46 -38.60 24.72
C ALA A 469 26.68 -39.38 23.40
N LEU A 470 27.33 -38.64 22.48
CA LEU A 470 28.34 -38.97 21.48
C LEU A 470 27.94 -38.99 20.01
N ALA A 471 28.49 -38.02 19.30
CA ALA A 471 29.45 -38.13 18.17
C ALA A 471 28.90 -38.69 16.82
N GLY A 472 29.15 -37.88 15.81
CA GLY A 472 29.06 -38.16 14.37
C GLY A 472 28.99 -36.90 13.60
#